data_f830c4d287717fc4b456031e762c495e
#
_entry.id   f830c4d287717fc4b456031e762c495e
#
_cell.length_a   1.000
_cell.length_b   1.000
_cell.length_c   1.000
_cell.angle_alpha   90.00
_cell.angle_beta   90.00
_cell.angle_gamma   90.00
#
_symmetry.space_group_name_H-M   'P 1'
#
loop_
_entity.id
_entity.type
_entity.pdbx_description
1 polymer ?
#
loop_
_entity_poly.entity_id
_entity_poly.type
_entity_poly.pdbx_seq_one_letter_code
_entity_poly.pdbx_strand_id
1 'polypeptide(L)'
;MRGKRCYKPTVKRALVCVILLSMPARSAAPPHAPRQAQVSRLSDNARVRAALDWFTPNISWINDQQARITEIPAPPFQEAQRAAAVKELLAEAGLAAQIDKTGNVIGELRGINEKEIVVVSAHLDTVFPPDTDVKVHRDGSRLTAPGISDNGSGVAALLALARAVQSARVKPQRTILFVGDVGEEGEGNLRGMRAIVDNTRGKLKAVVVLDGSGTDHVTTKALASRRLEALITGPGGHSWSDFGMPNPINALVRGSVRFINTRVPVSPRTTFNIGQIEGGTSVNSVPHEARLKVDIRSESEDELARLESALRECIIAGVRDEMESARDRSKGKLEWKVELLGSRPGGELAADSPLLAALRAADEFIGNQSRIERSSTDANVPLSLGIEAISIGAGGNGGGAHSLQEWYDSAGREAGLKRALLTVLGVSGVAEEKSQ
;
A
#
# COMPACT_ATOMS: atom_id res chain seq x y z
N MET A 1 20.70 23.82 -86.35
CA MET A 1 21.02 25.25 -86.24
C MET A 1 20.05 25.89 -85.28
N ARG A 2 20.50 26.28 -84.13
CA ARG A 2 19.99 27.29 -83.19
C ARG A 2 20.60 27.05 -81.81
N GLY A 3 21.42 28.02 -81.38
CA GLY A 3 22.32 27.95 -80.25
C GLY A 3 21.60 27.99 -78.91
N LYS A 4 22.13 27.28 -77.95
CA LYS A 4 21.75 27.33 -76.52
C LYS A 4 22.68 28.31 -75.82
N ARG A 5 22.15 29.42 -75.36
CA ARG A 5 22.81 30.36 -74.44
C ARG A 5 22.86 29.74 -73.03
N CYS A 6 24.05 29.61 -72.49
CA CYS A 6 24.29 29.29 -71.10
C CYS A 6 24.04 30.54 -70.23
N TYR A 7 23.15 30.38 -69.20
CA TYR A 7 22.96 31.38 -68.17
C TYR A 7 23.75 30.93 -66.91
N LYS A 8 24.69 31.77 -66.48
CA LYS A 8 25.38 31.58 -65.18
C LYS A 8 24.62 32.31 -64.09
N PRO A 9 24.23 31.68 -62.96
CA PRO A 9 23.69 32.42 -61.83
C PRO A 9 24.84 32.93 -60.96
N THR A 10 24.78 34.20 -60.64
CA THR A 10 25.65 34.92 -59.70
C THR A 10 25.19 34.62 -58.28
N VAL A 11 26.04 33.96 -57.50
CA VAL A 11 25.74 33.68 -56.08
C VAL A 11 26.14 34.91 -55.27
N LYS A 12 25.16 35.62 -54.72
CA LYS A 12 25.34 36.63 -53.65
C LYS A 12 25.57 35.93 -52.32
N ARG A 13 26.77 36.03 -51.77
CA ARG A 13 27.08 35.61 -50.37
C ARG A 13 26.38 36.57 -49.40
N ALA A 14 25.36 36.10 -48.70
CA ALA A 14 24.81 36.79 -47.56
C ALA A 14 25.64 36.43 -46.30
N LEU A 15 26.23 37.43 -45.68
CA LEU A 15 26.96 37.32 -44.41
C LEU A 15 25.93 37.20 -43.29
N VAL A 16 25.74 36.01 -42.72
CA VAL A 16 24.88 35.79 -41.54
C VAL A 16 25.74 36.05 -40.31
N CYS A 17 25.56 37.21 -39.66
CA CYS A 17 26.08 37.46 -38.32
C CYS A 17 25.30 36.59 -37.31
N VAL A 18 25.93 35.54 -36.80
CA VAL A 18 25.41 34.76 -35.64
C VAL A 18 25.74 35.54 -34.39
N ILE A 19 24.73 36.20 -33.81
CA ILE A 19 24.84 36.77 -32.48
C ILE A 19 24.70 35.61 -31.51
N LEU A 20 25.79 35.14 -30.91
CA LEU A 20 25.83 34.26 -29.77
C LEU A 20 25.32 35.01 -28.54
N LEU A 21 24.02 34.88 -28.24
CA LEU A 21 23.46 35.24 -26.95
C LEU A 21 23.99 34.24 -25.89
N SER A 22 24.95 34.66 -25.10
CA SER A 22 25.41 33.94 -23.91
C SER A 22 24.26 33.92 -22.89
N MET A 23 23.53 32.81 -22.84
CA MET A 23 22.63 32.53 -21.70
C MET A 23 23.50 32.41 -20.45
N PRO A 24 23.13 33.07 -19.34
CA PRO A 24 23.80 32.83 -18.07
C PRO A 24 23.61 31.35 -17.70
N ALA A 25 24.72 30.65 -17.45
CA ALA A 25 24.71 29.30 -16.92
C ALA A 25 23.90 29.34 -15.63
N ARG A 26 22.76 28.66 -15.61
CA ARG A 26 22.05 28.38 -14.37
C ARG A 26 23.07 27.68 -13.46
N SER A 27 23.44 28.34 -12.38
CA SER A 27 24.21 27.76 -11.30
C SER A 27 23.50 26.46 -10.89
N ALA A 28 24.13 25.34 -11.14
CA ALA A 28 23.70 24.07 -10.58
C ALA A 28 23.70 24.24 -9.07
N ALA A 29 22.59 23.92 -8.43
CA ALA A 29 22.50 23.87 -6.98
C ALA A 29 23.71 23.05 -6.46
N PRO A 30 24.34 23.44 -5.35
CA PRO A 30 25.50 22.72 -4.83
C PRO A 30 25.13 21.26 -4.63
N PRO A 31 26.03 20.31 -4.98
CA PRO A 31 25.78 18.90 -4.75
C PRO A 31 25.42 18.73 -3.27
N HIS A 32 24.26 18.13 -3.00
CA HIS A 32 23.82 17.82 -1.65
C HIS A 32 24.97 17.19 -0.90
N ALA A 33 25.40 17.82 0.20
CA ALA A 33 26.39 17.25 1.10
C ALA A 33 26.01 15.80 1.40
N PRO A 34 26.93 14.84 1.39
CA PRO A 34 26.61 13.43 1.37
C PRO A 34 25.67 13.14 2.54
N ARG A 35 24.48 12.66 2.23
CA ARG A 35 23.41 12.32 3.21
C ARG A 35 23.84 11.21 4.18
N GLN A 36 24.88 10.45 3.83
CA GLN A 36 25.72 9.66 4.72
C GLN A 36 26.12 10.41 5.99
N ALA A 37 26.53 11.67 5.87
CA ALA A 37 26.85 12.51 7.02
C ALA A 37 25.65 12.78 7.96
N GLN A 38 24.42 12.65 7.48
CA GLN A 38 23.24 12.87 8.32
C GLN A 38 22.94 11.66 9.22
N VAL A 39 22.99 10.42 8.71
CA VAL A 39 22.80 9.21 9.53
C VAL A 39 24.01 8.95 10.42
N SER A 40 25.22 9.23 9.95
CA SER A 40 26.42 9.21 10.82
C SER A 40 26.28 10.17 12.00
N ARG A 41 25.80 11.40 11.76
CA ARG A 41 25.53 12.35 12.85
C ARG A 41 24.40 11.88 13.78
N LEU A 42 23.39 11.19 13.25
CA LEU A 42 22.32 10.62 14.07
C LEU A 42 22.85 9.51 14.97
N SER A 43 23.66 8.59 14.43
CA SER A 43 24.27 7.50 15.21
C SER A 43 25.30 8.00 16.22
N ASP A 44 25.86 9.21 16.05
CA ASP A 44 26.72 9.87 17.03
C ASP A 44 25.97 10.50 18.20
N ASN A 45 24.67 10.72 18.08
CA ASN A 45 23.82 11.21 19.16
C ASN A 45 23.64 10.13 20.23
N ALA A 46 23.98 10.44 21.48
CA ALA A 46 23.97 9.47 22.58
C ALA A 46 22.58 8.87 22.83
N ARG A 47 21.49 9.65 22.67
CA ARG A 47 20.12 9.15 22.84
C ARG A 47 19.70 8.25 21.67
N VAL A 48 20.13 8.57 20.46
CA VAL A 48 19.87 7.69 19.30
C VAL A 48 20.60 6.37 19.46
N ARG A 49 21.88 6.40 19.89
CA ARG A 49 22.61 5.16 20.22
C ARG A 49 21.90 4.34 21.28
N ALA A 50 21.49 4.98 22.38
CA ALA A 50 20.75 4.27 23.43
C ALA A 50 19.43 3.65 22.93
N ALA A 51 18.73 4.32 21.99
CA ALA A 51 17.55 3.75 21.35
C ALA A 51 17.86 2.57 20.42
N LEU A 52 18.98 2.62 19.68
CA LEU A 52 19.44 1.51 18.84
C LEU A 52 19.90 0.30 19.67
N ASP A 53 20.58 0.56 20.80
CA ASP A 53 21.06 -0.46 21.71
C ASP A 53 19.93 -1.11 22.52
N TRP A 54 18.77 -0.44 22.61
CA TRP A 54 17.61 -0.99 23.31
C TRP A 54 17.07 -2.27 22.66
N PHE A 55 17.19 -2.45 21.35
CA PHE A 55 16.60 -3.59 20.65
C PHE A 55 17.18 -4.93 21.07
N THR A 56 18.51 -5.08 21.10
CA THR A 56 19.18 -6.35 21.34
C THR A 56 18.73 -7.07 22.62
N PRO A 57 18.74 -6.42 23.81
CA PRO A 57 18.30 -7.07 25.04
C PRO A 57 16.76 -7.28 25.12
N ASN A 58 16.00 -6.67 24.21
CA ASN A 58 14.54 -6.70 24.24
C ASN A 58 13.91 -7.56 23.11
N ILE A 59 14.69 -8.30 22.33
CA ILE A 59 14.19 -9.14 21.21
C ILE A 59 13.14 -10.15 21.71
N SER A 60 13.34 -10.77 22.87
CA SER A 60 12.35 -11.70 23.46
C SER A 60 11.01 -10.99 23.69
N TRP A 61 11.03 -9.83 24.35
CA TRP A 61 9.83 -9.05 24.59
C TRP A 61 9.13 -8.68 23.28
N ILE A 62 9.86 -8.27 22.23
CA ILE A 62 9.31 -7.92 20.94
C ILE A 62 8.61 -9.13 20.30
N ASN A 63 9.23 -10.31 20.35
CA ASN A 63 8.66 -11.56 19.84
C ASN A 63 7.41 -11.98 20.64
N ASP A 64 7.39 -11.73 21.96
CA ASP A 64 6.24 -12.01 22.80
C ASP A 64 5.06 -11.08 22.48
N GLN A 65 5.31 -9.78 22.21
CA GLN A 65 4.26 -8.87 21.77
C GLN A 65 3.74 -9.24 20.37
N GLN A 66 4.62 -9.65 19.44
CA GLN A 66 4.20 -10.14 18.14
C GLN A 66 3.22 -11.30 18.25
N ALA A 67 3.57 -12.32 19.06
CA ALA A 67 2.69 -13.45 19.28
C ALA A 67 1.36 -13.03 19.94
N ARG A 68 1.42 -12.23 21.01
CA ARG A 68 0.23 -11.72 21.71
C ARG A 68 -0.72 -10.99 20.78
N ILE A 69 -0.20 -10.12 19.92
CA ILE A 69 -1.04 -9.34 18.99
C ILE A 69 -1.60 -10.23 17.88
N THR A 70 -0.80 -11.16 17.33
CA THR A 70 -1.25 -12.09 16.29
C THR A 70 -2.39 -12.98 16.78
N GLU A 71 -2.35 -13.43 18.03
CA GLU A 71 -3.40 -14.29 18.63
C GLU A 71 -4.74 -13.58 18.87
N ILE A 72 -4.86 -12.29 18.55
CA ILE A 72 -6.13 -11.56 18.56
C ILE A 72 -6.66 -11.51 17.12
N PRO A 73 -7.72 -12.25 16.75
CA PRO A 73 -8.31 -12.18 15.41
C PRO A 73 -8.72 -10.74 15.04
N ALA A 74 -8.37 -10.31 13.84
CA ALA A 74 -8.65 -8.95 13.39
C ALA A 74 -8.88 -8.88 11.87
N PRO A 75 -9.93 -9.52 11.33
CA PRO A 75 -10.28 -9.27 9.92
C PRO A 75 -10.71 -7.82 9.73
N PRO A 76 -10.71 -7.27 8.49
CA PRO A 76 -11.19 -5.94 8.21
C PRO A 76 -12.57 -5.67 8.81
N PHE A 77 -12.75 -4.52 9.46
CA PHE A 77 -13.93 -4.06 10.23
C PHE A 77 -14.13 -4.74 11.59
N GLN A 78 -13.23 -5.64 12.03
CA GLN A 78 -13.30 -6.30 13.33
C GLN A 78 -12.00 -6.14 14.15
N GLU A 79 -11.23 -5.08 13.90
CA GLU A 79 -9.92 -4.83 14.50
C GLU A 79 -9.98 -4.30 15.95
N ALA A 80 -11.16 -4.02 16.49
CA ALA A 80 -11.32 -3.29 17.75
C ALA A 80 -10.58 -3.90 18.95
N GLN A 81 -10.54 -5.23 19.08
CA GLN A 81 -9.84 -5.89 20.19
C GLN A 81 -8.32 -5.75 20.06
N ARG A 82 -7.78 -5.94 18.84
CA ARG A 82 -6.35 -5.76 18.55
C ARG A 82 -5.94 -4.31 18.74
N ALA A 83 -6.77 -3.36 18.28
CA ALA A 83 -6.57 -1.93 18.50
C ALA A 83 -6.51 -1.56 19.99
N ALA A 84 -7.40 -2.11 20.81
CA ALA A 84 -7.37 -1.89 22.27
C ALA A 84 -6.04 -2.37 22.89
N ALA A 85 -5.58 -3.57 22.53
CA ALA A 85 -4.32 -4.12 23.04
C ALA A 85 -3.09 -3.28 22.59
N VAL A 86 -3.06 -2.83 21.34
CA VAL A 86 -1.97 -1.96 20.82
C VAL A 86 -2.00 -0.60 21.50
N LYS A 87 -3.17 -0.01 21.74
CA LYS A 87 -3.31 1.24 22.52
C LYS A 87 -2.70 1.12 23.91
N GLU A 88 -3.01 0.04 24.63
CA GLU A 88 -2.43 -0.23 25.96
C GLU A 88 -0.91 -0.27 25.90
N LEU A 89 -0.34 -1.02 24.95
CA LEU A 89 1.11 -1.16 24.79
C LEU A 89 1.82 0.16 24.42
N LEU A 90 1.20 1.02 23.62
CA LEU A 90 1.72 2.36 23.32
C LEU A 90 1.63 3.27 24.56
N ALA A 91 0.55 3.17 25.38
CA ALA A 91 0.44 3.90 26.62
C ALA A 91 1.49 3.43 27.66
N GLU A 92 1.73 2.12 27.77
CA GLU A 92 2.81 1.56 28.61
C GLU A 92 4.20 2.02 28.15
N ALA A 93 4.40 2.28 26.84
CA ALA A 93 5.62 2.89 26.33
C ALA A 93 5.75 4.36 26.71
N GLY A 94 4.74 4.98 27.34
CA GLY A 94 4.74 6.39 27.77
C GLY A 94 4.23 7.37 26.71
N LEU A 95 3.53 6.90 25.67
CA LEU A 95 2.91 7.74 24.67
C LEU A 95 1.47 8.12 25.05
N ALA A 96 1.02 9.31 24.64
CA ALA A 96 -0.40 9.64 24.66
C ALA A 96 -1.11 8.85 23.54
N ALA A 97 -1.75 7.71 23.92
CA ALA A 97 -2.35 6.80 22.97
C ALA A 97 -3.88 6.92 22.97
N GLN A 98 -4.47 7.03 21.77
CA GLN A 98 -5.92 7.10 21.55
C GLN A 98 -6.35 6.24 20.36
N ILE A 99 -7.63 5.89 20.32
CA ILE A 99 -8.27 5.27 19.16
C ILE A 99 -9.13 6.36 18.49
N ASP A 100 -8.96 6.55 17.19
CA ASP A 100 -9.75 7.50 16.43
C ASP A 100 -11.12 6.93 16.02
N LYS A 101 -11.94 7.74 15.34
CA LYS A 101 -13.29 7.34 14.89
C LYS A 101 -13.28 6.22 13.83
N THR A 102 -12.16 6.05 13.13
CA THR A 102 -11.99 5.02 12.09
C THR A 102 -11.58 3.68 12.71
N GLY A 103 -11.01 3.71 13.93
CA GLY A 103 -10.47 2.57 14.65
C GLY A 103 -8.94 2.54 14.69
N ASN A 104 -8.24 3.52 14.10
CA ASN A 104 -6.79 3.62 14.18
C ASN A 104 -6.33 3.88 15.61
N VAL A 105 -5.26 3.24 16.02
CA VAL A 105 -4.56 3.54 17.27
C VAL A 105 -3.45 4.54 16.96
N ILE A 106 -3.42 5.65 17.68
CA ILE A 106 -2.45 6.72 17.47
C ILE A 106 -1.72 6.99 18.78
N GLY A 107 -0.40 6.75 18.82
CA GLY A 107 0.49 7.16 19.90
C GLY A 107 1.34 8.35 19.46
N GLU A 108 1.28 9.47 20.18
CA GLU A 108 1.96 10.69 19.82
C GLU A 108 3.27 10.87 20.60
N LEU A 109 4.37 11.10 19.87
CA LEU A 109 5.63 11.60 20.39
C LEU A 109 5.85 13.02 19.86
N ARG A 110 5.58 14.02 20.70
CA ARG A 110 5.66 15.45 20.31
C ARG A 110 7.07 15.87 19.96
N GLY A 111 7.19 16.52 18.81
CA GLY A 111 8.39 17.18 18.35
C GLY A 111 8.50 18.64 18.84
N ILE A 112 9.66 19.27 18.58
CA ILE A 112 9.83 20.71 18.80
C ILE A 112 8.93 21.49 17.84
N ASN A 113 8.85 21.07 16.59
CA ASN A 113 7.95 21.61 15.59
C ASN A 113 6.68 20.74 15.49
N GLU A 114 5.66 21.11 16.24
CA GLU A 114 4.36 20.40 16.24
C GLU A 114 3.53 20.64 14.95
N LYS A 115 3.98 21.53 14.07
CA LYS A 115 3.30 21.82 12.80
C LYS A 115 3.68 20.82 11.69
N GLU A 116 4.71 20.02 11.91
CA GLU A 116 5.18 19.00 10.97
C GLU A 116 5.11 17.61 11.60
N ILE A 117 4.57 16.67 10.85
CA ILE A 117 4.27 15.30 11.33
C ILE A 117 4.97 14.28 10.42
N VAL A 118 5.58 13.29 11.05
CA VAL A 118 6.02 12.03 10.42
C VAL A 118 5.18 10.91 10.99
N VAL A 119 4.61 10.07 10.14
CA VAL A 119 3.84 8.90 10.54
C VAL A 119 4.70 7.65 10.40
N VAL A 120 4.65 6.79 11.40
CA VAL A 120 5.10 5.39 11.33
C VAL A 120 3.88 4.53 11.52
N SER A 121 3.55 3.68 10.55
CA SER A 121 2.34 2.88 10.61
C SER A 121 2.61 1.38 10.45
N ALA A 122 1.70 0.58 10.98
CA ALA A 122 1.60 -0.85 10.72
C ALA A 122 0.12 -1.23 10.81
N HIS A 123 -0.41 -1.92 9.80
CA HIS A 123 -1.82 -2.28 9.81
C HIS A 123 -2.14 -3.37 10.84
N LEU A 124 -3.32 -3.26 11.44
CA LEU A 124 -3.79 -4.15 12.49
C LEU A 124 -4.56 -5.35 11.96
N ASP A 125 -5.16 -5.22 10.80
CA ASP A 125 -6.01 -6.25 10.21
C ASP A 125 -5.21 -7.37 9.52
N THR A 126 -5.90 -8.46 9.22
CA THR A 126 -5.39 -9.61 8.47
C THR A 126 -6.45 -10.12 7.51
N VAL A 127 -6.05 -10.85 6.46
CA VAL A 127 -6.98 -11.43 5.48
C VAL A 127 -7.84 -12.58 6.05
N PHE A 128 -7.55 -13.05 7.24
CA PHE A 128 -8.14 -14.27 7.78
C PHE A 128 -9.51 -14.03 8.42
N PRO A 129 -10.51 -14.90 8.18
CA PRO A 129 -11.79 -14.87 8.88
C PRO A 129 -11.67 -14.94 10.41
N PRO A 130 -12.66 -14.45 11.18
CA PRO A 130 -12.57 -14.35 12.63
C PRO A 130 -12.53 -15.70 13.37
N ASP A 131 -12.95 -16.78 12.72
CA ASP A 131 -12.94 -18.16 13.22
C ASP A 131 -11.64 -18.92 12.87
N THR A 132 -10.68 -18.27 12.22
CA THR A 132 -9.38 -18.86 11.91
C THR A 132 -8.59 -19.07 13.22
N ASP A 133 -7.98 -20.26 13.36
CA ASP A 133 -7.05 -20.50 14.45
C ASP A 133 -5.75 -19.69 14.21
N VAL A 134 -5.58 -18.66 15.02
CA VAL A 134 -4.41 -17.75 14.98
C VAL A 134 -3.43 -18.01 16.13
N LYS A 135 -3.53 -19.16 16.80
CA LYS A 135 -2.61 -19.54 17.87
C LYS A 135 -1.18 -19.65 17.34
N VAL A 136 -0.27 -18.98 18.04
CA VAL A 136 1.14 -18.96 17.66
C VAL A 136 1.90 -20.18 18.16
N HIS A 137 2.49 -20.92 17.24
CA HIS A 137 3.41 -22.01 17.54
C HIS A 137 4.86 -21.51 17.45
N ARG A 138 5.64 -21.83 18.48
CA ARG A 138 7.06 -21.40 18.58
C ARG A 138 8.00 -22.59 18.46
N ASP A 139 9.02 -22.43 17.60
CA ASP A 139 10.13 -23.37 17.48
C ASP A 139 11.44 -22.54 17.37
N GLY A 140 12.12 -22.38 18.52
CA GLY A 140 13.27 -21.49 18.63
C GLY A 140 12.94 -20.03 18.24
N SER A 141 13.62 -19.51 17.22
CA SER A 141 13.38 -18.16 16.67
C SER A 141 12.19 -18.09 15.73
N ARG A 142 11.64 -19.23 15.30
CA ARG A 142 10.55 -19.34 14.34
C ARG A 142 9.19 -19.34 15.04
N LEU A 143 8.31 -18.50 14.53
CA LEU A 143 6.90 -18.38 14.92
C LEU A 143 6.05 -18.77 13.72
N THR A 144 4.98 -19.53 13.93
CA THR A 144 4.05 -19.94 12.88
C THR A 144 2.62 -19.67 13.33
N ALA A 145 1.91 -18.85 12.60
CA ALA A 145 0.49 -18.58 12.74
C ALA A 145 0.02 -17.70 11.56
N PRO A 146 -1.26 -17.75 11.17
CA PRO A 146 -1.85 -16.79 10.25
C PRO A 146 -1.70 -15.34 10.76
N GLY A 147 -1.17 -14.44 9.92
CA GLY A 147 -0.95 -13.03 10.28
C GLY A 147 0.29 -12.76 11.16
N ILE A 148 1.16 -13.76 11.36
CA ILE A 148 2.37 -13.59 12.20
C ILE A 148 3.42 -12.69 11.56
N SER A 149 3.57 -12.74 10.24
CA SER A 149 4.46 -11.90 9.46
C SER A 149 3.72 -10.68 8.90
N ASP A 150 2.58 -10.92 8.32
CA ASP A 150 1.70 -9.92 7.70
C ASP A 150 0.41 -9.75 8.55
N ASN A 151 0.30 -8.76 9.48
CA ASN A 151 1.34 -7.80 9.79
C ASN A 151 1.71 -7.78 11.28
N GLY A 152 1.69 -8.96 11.95
CA GLY A 152 2.12 -9.09 13.35
C GLY A 152 3.56 -8.60 13.56
N SER A 153 4.45 -8.80 12.55
CA SER A 153 5.84 -8.35 12.61
C SER A 153 5.96 -6.83 12.56
N GLY A 154 5.20 -6.17 11.69
CA GLY A 154 5.16 -4.71 11.58
C GLY A 154 4.61 -4.04 12.83
N VAL A 155 3.49 -4.56 13.39
CA VAL A 155 2.91 -4.05 14.64
C VAL A 155 3.89 -4.19 15.80
N ALA A 156 4.59 -5.33 15.93
CA ALA A 156 5.59 -5.51 16.96
C ALA A 156 6.78 -4.56 16.79
N ALA A 157 7.20 -4.28 15.55
CA ALA A 157 8.24 -3.30 15.26
C ALA A 157 7.78 -1.88 15.62
N LEU A 158 6.55 -1.49 15.29
CA LEU A 158 5.95 -0.21 15.67
C LEU A 158 6.04 0.02 17.19
N LEU A 159 5.64 -0.99 17.98
CA LEU A 159 5.70 -0.96 19.45
C LEU A 159 7.15 -0.88 19.96
N ALA A 160 8.08 -1.62 19.32
CA ALA A 160 9.50 -1.60 19.68
C ALA A 160 10.13 -0.23 19.40
N LEU A 161 9.85 0.39 18.25
CA LEU A 161 10.34 1.73 17.92
C LEU A 161 9.82 2.75 18.93
N ALA A 162 8.52 2.74 19.24
CA ALA A 162 7.91 3.62 20.22
C ALA A 162 8.60 3.51 21.60
N ARG A 163 8.81 2.29 22.05
CA ARG A 163 9.45 2.03 23.36
C ARG A 163 10.90 2.40 23.39
N ALA A 164 11.66 2.15 22.32
CA ALA A 164 13.08 2.49 22.21
C ALA A 164 13.30 4.02 22.28
N VAL A 165 12.54 4.80 21.50
CA VAL A 165 12.68 6.28 21.50
C VAL A 165 12.28 6.89 22.84
N GLN A 166 11.24 6.36 23.49
CA GLN A 166 10.81 6.85 24.81
C GLN A 166 11.80 6.48 25.91
N SER A 167 12.29 5.23 25.94
CA SER A 167 13.29 4.77 26.92
C SER A 167 14.58 5.59 26.84
N ALA A 168 15.03 5.91 25.63
CA ALA A 168 16.22 6.72 25.37
C ALA A 168 15.95 8.23 25.46
N ARG A 169 14.69 8.66 25.70
CA ARG A 169 14.28 10.08 25.75
C ARG A 169 14.70 10.85 24.50
N VAL A 170 14.56 10.24 23.33
CA VAL A 170 14.81 10.91 22.05
C VAL A 170 13.79 12.04 21.87
N LYS A 171 14.27 13.22 21.52
CA LYS A 171 13.41 14.37 21.20
C LYS A 171 13.45 14.63 19.69
N PRO A 172 12.39 14.32 18.96
CA PRO A 172 12.36 14.58 17.52
C PRO A 172 12.15 16.07 17.22
N GLN A 173 12.60 16.53 16.07
CA GLN A 173 12.29 17.87 15.58
C GLN A 173 10.82 17.96 15.15
N ARG A 174 10.33 16.96 14.38
CA ARG A 174 8.93 16.84 13.96
C ARG A 174 8.20 15.87 14.87
N THR A 175 6.92 16.12 15.10
CA THR A 175 6.07 15.16 15.82
C THR A 175 6.05 13.82 15.09
N ILE A 176 6.23 12.73 15.82
CA ILE A 176 6.10 11.38 15.30
C ILE A 176 4.79 10.78 15.79
N LEU A 177 3.94 10.30 14.87
CA LEU A 177 2.78 9.51 15.19
C LEU A 177 3.09 8.03 14.94
N PHE A 178 2.98 7.20 15.97
CA PHE A 178 3.00 5.75 15.89
C PHE A 178 1.57 5.27 15.70
N VAL A 179 1.27 4.69 14.54
CA VAL A 179 -0.10 4.39 14.15
C VAL A 179 -0.27 2.89 13.91
N GLY A 180 -1.15 2.26 14.69
CA GLY A 180 -1.73 0.99 14.31
C GLY A 180 -2.97 1.26 13.48
N ASP A 181 -2.88 1.16 12.17
CA ASP A 181 -3.99 1.51 11.28
C ASP A 181 -4.86 0.31 10.93
N VAL A 182 -6.05 0.58 10.41
CA VAL A 182 -7.09 -0.43 10.18
C VAL A 182 -7.53 -0.48 8.73
N GLY A 183 -7.86 -1.70 8.26
CA GLY A 183 -8.42 -1.90 6.93
C GLY A 183 -7.42 -1.68 5.83
N GLU A 184 -6.19 -2.13 5.99
CA GLU A 184 -5.24 -2.29 4.89
C GLU A 184 -5.73 -3.39 3.96
N GLU A 185 -6.19 -4.50 4.51
CA GLU A 185 -6.52 -5.70 3.77
C GLU A 185 -7.89 -5.66 3.09
N GLY A 186 -7.98 -6.34 1.96
CA GLY A 186 -9.23 -6.71 1.31
C GLY A 186 -10.19 -5.55 1.08
N GLU A 187 -11.39 -5.69 1.60
CA GLU A 187 -12.48 -4.70 1.49
C GLU A 187 -12.28 -3.50 2.43
N GLY A 188 -11.28 -3.54 3.34
CA GLY A 188 -10.89 -2.42 4.19
C GLY A 188 -10.44 -1.19 3.42
N ASN A 189 -9.89 -1.38 2.21
CA ASN A 189 -9.62 -0.33 1.22
C ASN A 189 -8.77 0.84 1.74
N LEU A 190 -7.77 0.54 2.59
CA LEU A 190 -6.85 1.51 3.20
C LEU A 190 -7.58 2.58 4.03
N ARG A 191 -8.73 2.26 4.64
CA ARG A 191 -9.57 3.27 5.31
C ARG A 191 -8.86 3.97 6.47
N GLY A 192 -8.00 3.23 7.17
CA GLY A 192 -7.20 3.75 8.28
C GLY A 192 -6.22 4.81 7.81
N MET A 193 -5.39 4.47 6.82
CA MET A 193 -4.41 5.40 6.26
C MET A 193 -5.08 6.61 5.59
N ARG A 194 -6.21 6.43 4.91
CA ARG A 194 -7.00 7.56 4.37
C ARG A 194 -7.38 8.54 5.47
N ALA A 195 -7.90 8.05 6.58
CA ALA A 195 -8.27 8.88 7.73
C ALA A 195 -7.06 9.60 8.34
N ILE A 196 -5.92 8.93 8.48
CA ILE A 196 -4.67 9.53 8.97
C ILE A 196 -4.22 10.68 8.05
N VAL A 197 -4.16 10.45 6.74
CA VAL A 197 -3.75 11.46 5.77
C VAL A 197 -4.71 12.65 5.76
N ASP A 198 -6.01 12.42 5.82
CA ASP A 198 -7.01 13.50 5.86
C ASP A 198 -6.92 14.32 7.15
N ASN A 199 -6.76 13.68 8.30
CA ASN A 199 -6.65 14.34 9.61
C ASN A 199 -5.32 15.10 9.79
N THR A 200 -4.27 14.71 9.08
CA THR A 200 -2.94 15.35 9.15
C THR A 200 -2.63 16.24 7.95
N ARG A 201 -3.60 16.48 7.07
CA ARG A 201 -3.44 17.25 5.83
C ARG A 201 -2.74 18.59 6.06
N GLY A 202 -1.73 18.88 5.25
CA GLY A 202 -0.91 20.09 5.34
C GLY A 202 0.20 20.05 6.39
N LYS A 203 0.17 19.09 7.33
CA LYS A 203 1.23 18.88 8.33
C LYS A 203 2.09 17.67 8.04
N LEU A 204 1.53 16.67 7.34
CA LEU A 204 2.18 15.40 7.05
C LEU A 204 3.36 15.59 6.09
N LYS A 205 4.55 15.18 6.51
CA LYS A 205 5.80 15.30 5.76
C LYS A 205 6.27 13.98 5.17
N ALA A 206 6.11 12.91 5.94
CA ALA A 206 6.51 11.58 5.49
C ALA A 206 5.70 10.48 6.20
N VAL A 207 5.56 9.34 5.53
CA VAL A 207 4.96 8.12 6.08
C VAL A 207 5.95 6.96 5.88
N VAL A 208 6.26 6.27 6.96
CA VAL A 208 7.02 5.02 6.95
C VAL A 208 6.08 3.89 7.36
N VAL A 209 5.70 3.07 6.41
CA VAL A 209 4.85 1.90 6.63
C VAL A 209 5.74 0.71 6.98
N LEU A 210 5.46 0.04 8.08
CA LEU A 210 6.09 -1.20 8.50
C LEU A 210 5.14 -2.34 8.12
N ASP A 211 5.50 -3.08 7.08
CA ASP A 211 4.62 -4.06 6.47
C ASP A 211 5.40 -5.32 6.09
N GLY A 212 5.07 -6.42 6.76
CA GLY A 212 5.75 -7.69 6.61
C GLY A 212 7.15 -7.75 7.21
N SER A 213 7.91 -8.75 6.81
CA SER A 213 9.25 -9.07 7.29
C SER A 213 10.37 -8.66 6.32
N GLY A 214 11.62 -8.86 6.71
CA GLY A 214 12.81 -8.66 5.87
C GLY A 214 13.36 -7.24 5.85
N THR A 215 14.49 -7.09 5.15
CA THR A 215 15.16 -5.80 4.92
C THR A 215 15.60 -5.63 3.47
N ASP A 216 15.35 -6.61 2.63
CA ASP A 216 15.89 -6.70 1.26
C ASP A 216 15.12 -5.88 0.23
N HIS A 217 14.02 -5.26 0.61
CA HIS A 217 13.19 -4.47 -0.30
C HIS A 217 12.67 -3.16 0.33
N VAL A 218 12.23 -2.26 -0.53
CA VAL A 218 11.47 -1.06 -0.20
C VAL A 218 10.46 -0.79 -1.30
N THR A 219 9.19 -0.65 -0.93
CA THR A 219 8.14 -0.19 -1.83
C THR A 219 8.16 1.33 -1.90
N THR A 220 8.50 1.86 -3.07
CA THR A 220 8.47 3.30 -3.39
C THR A 220 7.49 3.61 -4.51
N LYS A 221 6.85 2.58 -5.07
CA LYS A 221 5.90 2.67 -6.18
C LYS A 221 4.62 1.96 -5.78
N ALA A 222 3.55 2.71 -5.64
CA ALA A 222 2.24 2.21 -5.32
C ALA A 222 1.59 1.55 -6.55
N LEU A 223 1.14 0.30 -6.41
CA LEU A 223 0.37 -0.39 -7.43
C LEU A 223 -1.11 -0.02 -7.29
N ALA A 224 -1.65 0.61 -8.31
CA ALA A 224 -3.06 0.96 -8.35
C ALA A 224 -3.96 -0.27 -8.59
N SER A 225 -5.14 -0.28 -7.95
CA SER A 225 -6.13 -1.34 -8.15
C SER A 225 -7.56 -0.84 -8.03
N ARG A 226 -8.51 -1.56 -8.68
CA ARG A 226 -9.95 -1.37 -8.53
C ARG A 226 -10.62 -2.71 -8.33
N ARG A 227 -11.50 -2.78 -7.34
CA ARG A 227 -12.35 -3.94 -7.07
C ARG A 227 -13.78 -3.60 -7.44
N LEU A 228 -14.38 -4.43 -8.29
CA LEU A 228 -15.70 -4.16 -8.87
C LEU A 228 -16.62 -5.36 -8.62
N GLU A 229 -17.89 -5.07 -8.38
CA GLU A 229 -18.96 -6.07 -8.39
C GLU A 229 -19.92 -5.79 -9.54
N ALA A 230 -20.18 -6.81 -10.35
CA ALA A 230 -21.28 -6.83 -11.29
C ALA A 230 -22.41 -7.68 -10.71
N LEU A 231 -23.61 -7.09 -10.60
CA LEU A 231 -24.83 -7.77 -10.18
C LEU A 231 -25.86 -7.72 -11.30
N ILE A 232 -26.44 -8.84 -11.63
CA ILE A 232 -27.54 -8.97 -12.58
C ILE A 232 -28.73 -9.58 -11.84
N THR A 233 -29.90 -8.97 -11.93
CA THR A 233 -31.13 -9.47 -11.34
C THR A 233 -32.18 -9.75 -12.43
N GLY A 234 -33.09 -10.67 -12.15
CA GLY A 234 -34.11 -11.09 -13.08
C GLY A 234 -35.38 -11.61 -12.39
N PRO A 235 -36.40 -11.99 -13.16
CA PRO A 235 -37.70 -12.36 -12.62
C PRO A 235 -37.70 -13.66 -11.80
N GLY A 236 -36.71 -14.55 -12.03
CA GLY A 236 -36.76 -15.91 -11.49
C GLY A 236 -37.89 -16.76 -12.07
N GLY A 237 -37.92 -18.06 -11.74
CA GLY A 237 -38.98 -18.92 -12.23
C GLY A 237 -38.64 -20.40 -12.13
N HIS A 238 -39.55 -21.24 -12.63
CA HIS A 238 -39.34 -22.69 -12.68
C HIS A 238 -38.65 -23.10 -13.99
N SER A 239 -37.56 -23.88 -13.92
CA SER A 239 -36.70 -24.18 -15.08
C SER A 239 -37.44 -24.85 -16.25
N TRP A 240 -38.53 -25.60 -15.99
CA TRP A 240 -39.33 -26.25 -17.01
C TRP A 240 -40.47 -25.37 -17.52
N SER A 241 -41.38 -24.91 -16.62
CA SER A 241 -42.58 -24.17 -17.02
C SER A 241 -42.27 -22.77 -17.53
N ASP A 242 -41.16 -22.17 -17.07
CA ASP A 242 -40.71 -20.83 -17.45
C ASP A 242 -39.47 -20.87 -18.36
N PHE A 243 -39.28 -22.00 -19.07
CA PHE A 243 -38.16 -22.15 -19.99
C PHE A 243 -38.15 -21.09 -21.09
N GLY A 244 -37.02 -20.42 -21.24
CA GLY A 244 -36.83 -19.36 -22.22
C GLY A 244 -36.97 -17.96 -21.64
N MET A 245 -37.26 -17.83 -20.35
CA MET A 245 -37.17 -16.54 -19.66
C MET A 245 -35.71 -16.06 -19.57
N PRO A 246 -35.49 -14.72 -19.47
CA PRO A 246 -34.16 -14.16 -19.25
C PRO A 246 -33.53 -14.70 -17.97
N ASN A 247 -32.29 -15.14 -18.04
CA ASN A 247 -31.57 -15.77 -16.93
C ASN A 247 -30.34 -14.97 -16.54
N PRO A 248 -30.28 -14.41 -15.30
CA PRO A 248 -29.14 -13.64 -14.80
C PRO A 248 -27.79 -14.37 -14.90
N ILE A 249 -27.74 -15.68 -14.61
CA ILE A 249 -26.50 -16.46 -14.72
C ILE A 249 -26.03 -16.53 -16.18
N ASN A 250 -26.95 -16.79 -17.12
CA ASN A 250 -26.58 -16.83 -18.54
C ASN A 250 -26.03 -15.48 -19.01
N ALA A 251 -26.67 -14.38 -18.62
CA ALA A 251 -26.21 -13.03 -18.95
C ALA A 251 -24.81 -12.76 -18.37
N LEU A 252 -24.58 -13.13 -17.08
CA LEU A 252 -23.31 -12.97 -16.43
C LEU A 252 -22.19 -13.78 -17.08
N VAL A 253 -22.48 -15.06 -17.44
CA VAL A 253 -21.54 -15.92 -18.15
C VAL A 253 -21.16 -15.34 -19.51
N ARG A 254 -22.15 -14.84 -20.30
CA ARG A 254 -21.88 -14.18 -21.60
C ARG A 254 -21.00 -12.96 -21.45
N GLY A 255 -21.27 -12.12 -20.44
CA GLY A 255 -20.44 -10.95 -20.11
C GLY A 255 -19.04 -11.35 -19.66
N SER A 256 -18.93 -12.36 -18.79
CA SER A 256 -17.65 -12.86 -18.28
C SER A 256 -16.76 -13.42 -19.40
N VAL A 257 -17.32 -14.21 -20.33
CA VAL A 257 -16.56 -14.74 -21.49
C VAL A 257 -16.00 -13.61 -22.35
N ARG A 258 -16.74 -12.51 -22.53
CA ARG A 258 -16.23 -11.33 -23.24
C ARG A 258 -15.09 -10.68 -22.47
N PHE A 259 -15.26 -10.50 -21.16
CA PHE A 259 -14.28 -9.81 -20.32
C PHE A 259 -12.95 -10.59 -20.20
N ILE A 260 -12.96 -11.90 -19.99
CA ILE A 260 -11.74 -12.73 -19.92
C ILE A 260 -10.91 -12.72 -21.21
N ASN A 261 -11.52 -12.39 -22.35
CA ASN A 261 -10.84 -12.22 -23.62
C ASN A 261 -10.32 -10.79 -23.86
N THR A 262 -10.49 -9.87 -22.90
CA THR A 262 -9.95 -8.53 -22.98
C THR A 262 -8.42 -8.55 -22.95
N ARG A 263 -7.81 -7.95 -23.96
CA ARG A 263 -6.34 -7.87 -24.03
C ARG A 263 -5.84 -6.85 -23.01
N VAL A 264 -4.78 -7.23 -22.29
CA VAL A 264 -4.05 -6.35 -21.36
C VAL A 264 -2.59 -6.23 -21.80
N PRO A 265 -1.95 -5.06 -21.62
CA PRO A 265 -0.54 -4.87 -21.95
C PRO A 265 0.36 -5.55 -20.92
N VAL A 266 1.57 -5.93 -21.37
CA VAL A 266 2.66 -6.39 -20.49
C VAL A 266 3.38 -5.18 -19.87
N SER A 267 3.42 -4.06 -20.58
CA SER A 267 3.97 -2.78 -20.10
C SER A 267 3.08 -1.63 -20.62
N PRO A 268 2.50 -0.82 -19.71
CA PRO A 268 2.50 -0.96 -18.26
C PRO A 268 1.87 -2.29 -17.83
N ARG A 269 2.46 -2.96 -16.83
CA ARG A 269 1.94 -4.24 -16.37
C ARG A 269 0.51 -4.08 -15.86
N THR A 270 -0.40 -4.82 -16.47
CA THR A 270 -1.82 -4.76 -16.18
C THR A 270 -2.38 -6.17 -16.03
N THR A 271 -3.22 -6.38 -15.03
CA THR A 271 -3.80 -7.67 -14.74
C THR A 271 -5.27 -7.52 -14.33
N PHE A 272 -6.05 -8.57 -14.48
CA PHE A 272 -7.35 -8.69 -13.86
C PHE A 272 -7.59 -10.12 -13.39
N ASN A 273 -8.46 -10.28 -12.42
CA ASN A 273 -8.87 -11.56 -11.89
C ASN A 273 -10.37 -11.55 -11.57
N ILE A 274 -11.11 -12.56 -12.05
CA ILE A 274 -12.45 -12.85 -11.56
C ILE A 274 -12.27 -13.71 -10.30
N GLY A 275 -12.43 -13.09 -9.14
CA GLY A 275 -12.16 -13.72 -7.85
C GLY A 275 -13.35 -14.48 -7.28
N GLN A 276 -14.58 -14.02 -7.57
CA GLN A 276 -15.82 -14.63 -7.09
C GLN A 276 -16.88 -14.60 -8.15
N ILE A 277 -17.68 -15.67 -8.21
CA ILE A 277 -18.89 -15.77 -9.01
C ILE A 277 -19.95 -16.53 -8.21
N GLU A 278 -21.14 -15.97 -8.12
CA GLU A 278 -22.24 -16.51 -7.32
C GLU A 278 -23.56 -16.35 -8.07
N GLY A 279 -24.55 -17.19 -7.77
CA GLY A 279 -25.90 -17.04 -8.31
C GLY A 279 -26.73 -18.31 -8.24
N GLY A 280 -28.04 -18.11 -8.19
CA GLY A 280 -29.03 -19.17 -8.11
C GLY A 280 -29.15 -19.81 -6.73
N THR A 281 -30.26 -20.55 -6.55
CA THR A 281 -30.58 -21.24 -5.28
C THR A 281 -30.85 -22.72 -5.47
N SER A 282 -31.22 -23.14 -6.70
CA SER A 282 -31.57 -24.52 -7.04
C SER A 282 -31.34 -24.77 -8.52
N VAL A 283 -30.97 -26.02 -8.87
CA VAL A 283 -30.74 -26.45 -10.26
C VAL A 283 -31.98 -26.42 -11.15
N ASN A 284 -33.17 -26.48 -10.55
CA ASN A 284 -34.45 -26.49 -11.27
C ASN A 284 -35.20 -25.15 -11.20
N SER A 285 -34.50 -24.06 -10.88
CA SER A 285 -35.05 -22.68 -10.90
C SER A 285 -34.26 -21.78 -11.87
N VAL A 286 -34.98 -20.85 -12.50
CA VAL A 286 -34.37 -19.69 -13.15
C VAL A 286 -33.93 -18.74 -12.03
N PRO A 287 -32.66 -18.31 -11.96
CA PRO A 287 -32.15 -17.47 -10.87
C PRO A 287 -32.84 -16.11 -10.77
N HIS A 288 -32.91 -15.57 -9.55
CA HIS A 288 -33.27 -14.16 -9.33
C HIS A 288 -32.08 -13.24 -9.46
N GLU A 289 -30.87 -13.72 -9.16
CA GLU A 289 -29.66 -12.93 -9.25
C GLU A 289 -28.43 -13.76 -9.62
N ALA A 290 -27.44 -13.07 -10.15
CA ALA A 290 -26.08 -13.56 -10.34
C ALA A 290 -25.10 -12.39 -10.13
N ARG A 291 -23.95 -12.66 -9.48
CA ARG A 291 -22.93 -11.66 -9.18
C ARG A 291 -21.54 -12.15 -9.50
N LEU A 292 -20.66 -11.20 -9.75
CA LEU A 292 -19.26 -11.41 -10.11
C LEU A 292 -18.43 -10.34 -9.43
N LYS A 293 -17.33 -10.73 -8.72
CA LYS A 293 -16.35 -9.75 -8.21
C LYS A 293 -15.05 -9.87 -8.98
N VAL A 294 -14.53 -8.73 -9.37
CA VAL A 294 -13.30 -8.59 -10.20
C VAL A 294 -12.29 -7.69 -9.51
N ASP A 295 -11.05 -8.13 -9.45
CA ASP A 295 -9.88 -7.33 -9.06
C ASP A 295 -9.12 -6.94 -10.33
N ILE A 296 -8.86 -5.64 -10.51
CA ILE A 296 -8.11 -5.08 -11.63
C ILE A 296 -6.91 -4.35 -11.06
N ARG A 297 -5.71 -4.61 -11.57
CA ARG A 297 -4.46 -3.93 -11.15
C ARG A 297 -3.68 -3.43 -12.35
N SER A 298 -3.08 -2.24 -12.23
CA SER A 298 -2.22 -1.69 -13.27
C SER A 298 -1.18 -0.73 -12.71
N GLU A 299 -0.06 -0.61 -13.42
CA GLU A 299 0.92 0.46 -13.24
C GLU A 299 0.45 1.79 -13.88
N SER A 300 -0.72 1.80 -14.57
CA SER A 300 -1.31 2.94 -15.25
C SER A 300 -2.77 3.12 -14.84
N GLU A 301 -3.12 4.32 -14.39
CA GLU A 301 -4.50 4.70 -14.10
C GLU A 301 -5.41 4.67 -15.35
N ASP A 302 -4.85 5.01 -16.54
CA ASP A 302 -5.59 4.95 -17.80
C ASP A 302 -5.99 3.52 -18.15
N GLU A 303 -5.09 2.54 -17.91
CA GLU A 303 -5.39 1.13 -18.11
C GLU A 303 -6.43 0.60 -17.11
N LEU A 304 -6.40 1.06 -15.86
CA LEU A 304 -7.45 0.74 -14.89
C LEU A 304 -8.81 1.26 -15.34
N ALA A 305 -8.87 2.52 -15.78
CA ALA A 305 -10.10 3.12 -16.28
C ALA A 305 -10.60 2.39 -17.54
N ARG A 306 -9.71 2.01 -18.44
CA ARG A 306 -10.04 1.24 -19.66
C ARG A 306 -10.64 -0.13 -19.31
N LEU A 307 -10.02 -0.87 -18.37
CA LEU A 307 -10.52 -2.18 -17.97
C LEU A 307 -11.83 -2.10 -17.19
N GLU A 308 -12.02 -1.10 -16.36
CA GLU A 308 -13.31 -0.85 -15.70
C GLU A 308 -14.41 -0.61 -16.75
N SER A 309 -14.15 0.24 -17.75
CA SER A 309 -15.09 0.48 -18.85
C SER A 309 -15.36 -0.80 -19.63
N ALA A 310 -14.32 -1.56 -19.94
CA ALA A 310 -14.46 -2.84 -20.65
C ALA A 310 -15.32 -3.86 -19.87
N LEU A 311 -15.16 -3.93 -18.55
CA LEU A 311 -16.02 -4.79 -17.71
C LEU A 311 -17.49 -4.37 -17.82
N ARG A 312 -17.78 -3.05 -17.67
CA ARG A 312 -19.13 -2.51 -17.78
C ARG A 312 -19.77 -2.83 -19.14
N GLU A 313 -19.02 -2.59 -20.22
CA GLU A 313 -19.46 -2.87 -21.59
C GLU A 313 -19.70 -4.38 -21.82
N CYS A 314 -18.84 -5.26 -21.30
CA CYS A 314 -19.01 -6.70 -21.39
C CYS A 314 -20.26 -7.18 -20.65
N ILE A 315 -20.55 -6.65 -19.45
CA ILE A 315 -21.77 -6.98 -18.69
C ILE A 315 -23.01 -6.50 -19.45
N ILE A 316 -23.01 -5.27 -19.95
CA ILE A 316 -24.11 -4.72 -20.77
C ILE A 316 -24.36 -5.62 -21.99
N ALA A 317 -23.30 -6.01 -22.70
CA ALA A 317 -23.42 -6.88 -23.86
C ALA A 317 -23.97 -8.26 -23.49
N GLY A 318 -23.53 -8.83 -22.37
CA GLY A 318 -24.03 -10.11 -21.86
C GLY A 318 -25.52 -10.06 -21.52
N VAL A 319 -25.97 -8.98 -20.87
CA VAL A 319 -27.40 -8.74 -20.58
C VAL A 319 -28.21 -8.59 -21.88
N ARG A 320 -27.72 -7.81 -22.83
CA ARG A 320 -28.38 -7.61 -24.14
C ARG A 320 -28.51 -8.94 -24.86
N ASP A 321 -27.43 -9.71 -24.99
CA ASP A 321 -27.45 -10.99 -25.73
C ASP A 321 -28.41 -11.99 -25.09
N GLU A 322 -28.49 -12.02 -23.74
CA GLU A 322 -29.46 -12.88 -23.04
C GLU A 322 -30.90 -12.41 -23.29
N MET A 323 -31.16 -11.10 -23.22
CA MET A 323 -32.48 -10.55 -23.51
C MET A 323 -32.90 -10.77 -24.95
N GLU A 324 -31.97 -10.73 -25.91
CA GLU A 324 -32.25 -11.02 -27.33
C GLU A 324 -32.54 -12.52 -27.57
N SER A 325 -31.83 -13.41 -26.88
CA SER A 325 -32.03 -14.85 -26.98
C SER A 325 -33.23 -15.41 -26.21
N ALA A 326 -33.78 -14.62 -25.28
CA ALA A 326 -34.96 -15.01 -24.49
C ALA A 326 -36.18 -15.20 -25.36
N ARG A 327 -36.87 -16.35 -25.20
CA ARG A 327 -38.08 -16.71 -25.93
C ARG A 327 -39.33 -16.14 -25.30
N ASP A 328 -39.35 -15.99 -23.99
CA ASP A 328 -40.43 -15.38 -23.22
C ASP A 328 -39.92 -14.18 -22.41
N ARG A 329 -40.36 -12.99 -22.80
CA ARG A 329 -40.03 -11.71 -22.13
C ARG A 329 -41.23 -11.13 -21.39
N SER A 330 -42.35 -11.85 -21.38
CA SER A 330 -43.63 -11.31 -20.80
C SER A 330 -43.56 -11.21 -19.28
N LYS A 331 -42.73 -12.00 -18.61
CA LYS A 331 -42.60 -12.10 -17.15
C LYS A 331 -41.54 -11.15 -16.55
N GLY A 332 -40.81 -10.41 -17.38
CA GLY A 332 -39.85 -9.41 -16.90
C GLY A 332 -38.59 -9.29 -17.75
N LYS A 333 -37.72 -8.41 -17.32
CA LYS A 333 -36.43 -8.12 -17.93
C LYS A 333 -35.31 -8.28 -16.92
N LEU A 334 -34.07 -8.34 -17.40
CA LEU A 334 -32.88 -8.26 -16.56
C LEU A 334 -32.60 -6.79 -16.19
N GLU A 335 -32.20 -6.59 -14.94
CA GLU A 335 -31.58 -5.36 -14.47
C GLU A 335 -30.14 -5.67 -14.10
N TRP A 336 -29.28 -4.69 -14.17
CA TRP A 336 -27.86 -4.84 -13.88
C TRP A 336 -27.25 -3.61 -13.25
N LYS A 337 -26.21 -3.82 -12.44
CA LYS A 337 -25.35 -2.74 -11.96
C LYS A 337 -23.89 -3.23 -11.89
N VAL A 338 -22.95 -2.30 -12.04
CA VAL A 338 -21.55 -2.53 -11.78
C VAL A 338 -21.09 -1.47 -10.80
N GLU A 339 -20.71 -1.89 -9.61
CA GLU A 339 -20.33 -1.01 -8.49
C GLU A 339 -18.84 -1.14 -8.20
N LEU A 340 -18.23 -0.02 -7.81
CA LEU A 340 -16.85 0.01 -7.31
C LEU A 340 -16.87 -0.33 -5.82
N LEU A 341 -16.31 -1.48 -5.44
CA LEU A 341 -16.20 -1.92 -4.04
C LEU A 341 -15.02 -1.27 -3.32
N GLY A 342 -13.94 -1.02 -4.06
CA GLY A 342 -12.73 -0.43 -3.51
C GLY A 342 -11.78 0.04 -4.61
N SER A 343 -10.97 1.04 -4.27
CA SER A 343 -9.97 1.60 -5.18
C SER A 343 -8.73 1.99 -4.39
N ARG A 344 -7.58 1.44 -4.76
CA ARG A 344 -6.29 1.85 -4.22
C ARG A 344 -5.60 2.70 -5.28
N PRO A 345 -5.23 3.96 -4.97
CA PRO A 345 -4.60 4.84 -5.95
C PRO A 345 -3.15 4.44 -6.21
N GLY A 346 -2.64 4.77 -7.38
CA GLY A 346 -1.22 4.66 -7.72
C GLY A 346 -0.42 5.89 -7.29
N GLY A 347 0.89 5.75 -7.27
CA GLY A 347 1.81 6.85 -6.98
C GLY A 347 3.26 6.37 -6.97
N GLU A 348 4.19 7.30 -7.05
CA GLU A 348 5.62 6.98 -7.02
C GLU A 348 6.38 8.03 -6.23
N LEU A 349 7.29 7.57 -5.36
CA LEU A 349 8.20 8.43 -4.62
C LEU A 349 9.28 8.98 -5.56
N ALA A 350 9.56 10.27 -5.48
CA ALA A 350 10.63 10.89 -6.24
C ALA A 350 11.99 10.25 -5.92
N ALA A 351 12.81 10.02 -6.95
CA ALA A 351 14.12 9.37 -6.78
C ALA A 351 15.11 10.16 -5.90
N ASP A 352 14.92 11.47 -5.80
CA ASP A 352 15.71 12.39 -4.97
C ASP A 352 15.06 12.71 -3.61
N SER A 353 14.02 11.94 -3.23
CA SER A 353 13.29 12.11 -1.97
C SER A 353 14.22 12.05 -0.76
N PRO A 354 14.08 13.00 0.19
CA PRO A 354 14.72 12.94 1.49
C PRO A 354 14.45 11.65 2.27
N LEU A 355 13.22 11.11 2.18
CA LEU A 355 12.85 9.86 2.85
C LEU A 355 13.61 8.67 2.27
N LEU A 356 13.68 8.55 0.93
CA LEU A 356 14.45 7.48 0.30
C LEU A 356 15.93 7.57 0.64
N ALA A 357 16.45 8.79 0.73
CA ALA A 357 17.84 9.00 1.11
C ALA A 357 18.12 8.64 2.56
N ALA A 358 17.21 8.93 3.50
CA ALA A 358 17.32 8.50 4.87
C ALA A 358 17.32 6.97 5.00
N LEU A 359 16.44 6.30 4.23
CA LEU A 359 16.42 4.84 4.15
C LEU A 359 17.74 4.27 3.61
N ARG A 360 18.28 4.82 2.50
CA ARG A 360 19.54 4.34 1.92
C ARG A 360 20.72 4.49 2.89
N ALA A 361 20.74 5.58 3.65
CA ALA A 361 21.76 5.78 4.67
C ALA A 361 21.57 4.81 5.87
N ALA A 362 20.33 4.47 6.23
CA ALA A 362 20.03 3.44 7.21
C ALA A 362 20.40 2.03 6.71
N ASP A 363 20.14 1.73 5.44
CA ASP A 363 20.59 0.49 4.79
C ASP A 363 22.12 0.34 4.89
N GLU A 364 22.86 1.37 4.54
CA GLU A 364 24.32 1.38 4.62
C GLU A 364 24.83 1.17 6.05
N PHE A 365 24.19 1.82 7.04
CA PHE A 365 24.56 1.66 8.46
C PHE A 365 24.46 0.21 8.95
N ILE A 366 23.47 -0.54 8.47
CA ILE A 366 23.30 -1.96 8.83
C ILE A 366 23.97 -2.92 7.85
N GLY A 367 24.70 -2.43 6.85
CA GLY A 367 25.33 -3.27 5.81
C GLY A 367 24.33 -3.93 4.86
N ASN A 368 23.16 -3.29 4.63
CA ASN A 368 22.08 -3.78 3.78
C ASN A 368 22.04 -3.06 2.42
N GLN A 369 21.42 -3.72 1.43
CA GLN A 369 21.15 -3.15 0.13
C GLN A 369 19.75 -3.57 -0.34
N SER A 370 18.76 -2.73 -0.08
CA SER A 370 17.38 -3.03 -0.45
C SER A 370 17.05 -2.71 -1.91
N ARG A 371 16.23 -3.56 -2.53
CA ARG A 371 15.69 -3.38 -3.87
C ARG A 371 14.46 -2.47 -3.83
N ILE A 372 14.30 -1.63 -4.86
CA ILE A 372 13.07 -0.88 -5.07
C ILE A 372 12.02 -1.80 -5.68
N GLU A 373 10.83 -1.80 -5.08
CA GLU A 373 9.71 -2.60 -5.54
C GLU A 373 8.46 -1.75 -5.76
N ARG A 374 7.50 -2.33 -6.50
CA ARG A 374 6.13 -1.84 -6.64
C ARG A 374 5.20 -2.80 -5.92
N SER A 375 4.42 -2.30 -4.98
CA SER A 375 3.43 -3.07 -4.24
C SER A 375 2.20 -2.23 -3.92
N SER A 376 1.15 -2.86 -3.41
CA SER A 376 -0.05 -2.19 -2.94
C SER A 376 -0.08 -2.30 -1.43
N THR A 377 0.10 -1.20 -0.72
CA THR A 377 0.20 -1.08 0.73
C THR A 377 -0.43 0.24 1.19
N ASP A 378 -0.42 0.53 2.47
CA ASP A 378 -0.84 1.82 3.01
C ASP A 378 -0.07 3.01 2.42
N ALA A 379 1.15 2.81 1.92
CA ALA A 379 1.90 3.85 1.21
C ALA A 379 1.20 4.38 -0.06
N ASN A 380 0.22 3.64 -0.61
CA ASN A 380 -0.53 4.07 -1.79
C ASN A 380 -1.22 5.41 -1.58
N VAL A 381 -1.84 5.60 -0.41
CA VAL A 381 -2.62 6.82 -0.14
C VAL A 381 -1.73 8.07 -0.12
N PRO A 382 -0.69 8.17 0.72
CA PRO A 382 0.17 9.35 0.73
C PRO A 382 0.93 9.54 -0.60
N LEU A 383 1.43 8.47 -1.24
CA LEU A 383 2.13 8.58 -2.54
C LEU A 383 1.24 9.18 -3.62
N SER A 384 -0.05 8.81 -3.68
CA SER A 384 -1.00 9.36 -4.66
C SER A 384 -1.25 10.86 -4.51
N LEU A 385 -0.96 11.40 -3.35
CA LEU A 385 -1.11 12.83 -3.02
C LEU A 385 0.22 13.60 -3.08
N GLY A 386 1.30 12.95 -3.54
CA GLY A 386 2.63 13.54 -3.61
C GLY A 386 3.29 13.71 -2.23
N ILE A 387 2.80 13.02 -1.20
CA ILE A 387 3.41 12.98 0.13
C ILE A 387 4.47 11.87 0.14
N GLU A 388 5.64 12.16 0.69
CA GLU A 388 6.72 11.17 0.79
C GLU A 388 6.27 9.95 1.61
N ALA A 389 6.31 8.76 1.00
CA ALA A 389 5.98 7.52 1.68
C ALA A 389 6.79 6.34 1.14
N ILE A 390 7.10 5.40 2.03
CA ILE A 390 7.68 4.09 1.72
C ILE A 390 7.00 3.02 2.55
N SER A 391 6.99 1.78 2.03
CA SER A 391 6.71 0.59 2.84
C SER A 391 7.97 -0.26 2.91
N ILE A 392 8.31 -0.72 4.12
CA ILE A 392 9.50 -1.51 4.43
C ILE A 392 9.16 -2.64 5.40
N GLY A 393 9.86 -3.75 5.28
CA GLY A 393 9.73 -4.86 6.23
C GLY A 393 10.35 -4.53 7.60
N ALA A 394 9.84 -5.19 8.62
CA ALA A 394 10.17 -5.03 10.04
C ALA A 394 11.42 -5.81 10.49
N GLY A 395 12.19 -6.36 9.56
CA GLY A 395 13.33 -7.25 9.84
C GLY A 395 12.93 -8.70 10.11
N GLY A 396 13.90 -9.54 10.43
CA GLY A 396 13.72 -10.99 10.47
C GLY A 396 13.46 -11.56 9.07
N ASN A 397 12.88 -12.74 9.00
CA ASN A 397 12.48 -13.39 7.76
C ASN A 397 11.05 -13.91 7.91
N GLY A 398 10.29 -13.94 6.84
CA GLY A 398 8.93 -14.45 6.86
C GLY A 398 8.52 -15.03 5.52
N GLY A 399 7.42 -15.73 5.51
CA GLY A 399 6.87 -16.29 4.28
C GLY A 399 5.51 -16.90 4.48
N GLY A 400 4.86 -17.22 3.37
CA GLY A 400 3.51 -17.77 3.38
C GLY A 400 2.43 -16.76 3.75
N ALA A 401 2.68 -15.46 3.61
CA ALA A 401 1.66 -14.43 3.83
C ALA A 401 0.35 -14.79 3.11
N HIS A 402 -0.80 -14.49 3.74
CA HIS A 402 -2.14 -14.86 3.26
C HIS A 402 -2.42 -16.37 3.21
N SER A 403 -1.63 -17.18 3.91
CA SER A 403 -1.88 -18.63 4.04
C SER A 403 -1.87 -19.09 5.50
N LEU A 404 -2.54 -20.22 5.77
CA LEU A 404 -2.54 -20.82 7.12
C LEU A 404 -1.16 -21.34 7.56
N GLN A 405 -0.18 -21.44 6.65
CA GLN A 405 1.20 -21.85 6.90
C GLN A 405 2.15 -20.67 7.04
N GLU A 406 1.64 -19.48 7.27
CA GLU A 406 2.43 -18.28 7.44
C GLU A 406 3.39 -18.41 8.63
N TRP A 407 4.61 -17.93 8.44
CA TRP A 407 5.67 -18.02 9.43
C TRP A 407 6.54 -16.77 9.47
N TYR A 408 7.19 -16.59 10.61
CA TYR A 408 8.17 -15.55 10.85
C TYR A 408 9.36 -16.10 11.63
N ASP A 409 10.58 -15.77 11.24
CA ASP A 409 11.82 -16.08 11.96
C ASP A 409 12.45 -14.76 12.42
N SER A 410 12.62 -14.62 13.73
CA SER A 410 13.16 -13.42 14.35
C SER A 410 14.70 -13.27 14.22
N ALA A 411 15.39 -14.23 13.63
CA ALA A 411 16.82 -14.11 13.35
C ALA A 411 17.12 -12.89 12.49
N GLY A 412 18.02 -12.02 12.95
CA GLY A 412 18.36 -10.78 12.25
C GLY A 412 17.33 -9.64 12.35
N ARG A 413 16.25 -9.81 13.14
CA ARG A 413 15.21 -8.78 13.35
C ARG A 413 15.78 -7.44 13.76
N GLU A 414 16.80 -7.43 14.60
CA GLU A 414 17.43 -6.22 15.12
C GLU A 414 17.90 -5.27 14.01
N ALA A 415 18.46 -5.80 12.93
CA ALA A 415 18.90 -4.99 11.80
C ALA A 415 17.72 -4.22 11.17
N GLY A 416 16.56 -4.87 10.97
CA GLY A 416 15.37 -4.22 10.46
C GLY A 416 14.83 -3.14 11.39
N LEU A 417 14.82 -3.39 12.70
CA LEU A 417 14.39 -2.39 13.69
C LEU A 417 15.32 -1.17 13.70
N LYS A 418 16.63 -1.36 13.63
CA LYS A 418 17.63 -0.27 13.52
C LYS A 418 17.43 0.52 12.22
N ARG A 419 17.23 -0.19 11.10
CA ARG A 419 16.91 0.40 9.79
C ARG A 419 15.68 1.30 9.86
N ALA A 420 14.57 0.78 10.39
CA ALA A 420 13.32 1.52 10.52
C ALA A 420 13.49 2.76 11.42
N LEU A 421 14.12 2.60 12.59
CA LEU A 421 14.35 3.71 13.51
C LEU A 421 15.20 4.82 12.89
N LEU A 422 16.32 4.47 12.26
CA LEU A 422 17.20 5.45 11.61
C LEU A 422 16.51 6.16 10.44
N THR A 423 15.69 5.46 9.68
CA THR A 423 14.89 6.03 8.59
C THR A 423 13.90 7.08 9.15
N VAL A 424 13.15 6.70 10.19
CA VAL A 424 12.18 7.60 10.84
C VAL A 424 12.88 8.83 11.44
N LEU A 425 13.97 8.63 12.19
CA LEU A 425 14.72 9.74 12.79
C LEU A 425 15.44 10.59 11.73
N GLY A 426 15.82 10.02 10.60
CA GLY A 426 16.41 10.71 9.46
C GLY A 426 15.46 11.73 8.83
N VAL A 427 14.15 11.43 8.79
CA VAL A 427 13.15 12.36 8.25
C VAL A 427 12.47 13.20 9.33
N SER A 428 12.33 12.71 10.56
CA SER A 428 11.78 13.53 11.65
C SER A 428 12.79 14.55 12.16
N GLY A 429 14.08 14.27 12.01
CA GLY A 429 15.15 15.00 12.68
C GLY A 429 15.19 14.72 14.19
N VAL A 430 16.34 14.93 14.80
CA VAL A 430 16.54 14.86 16.26
C VAL A 430 17.02 16.22 16.75
N ALA A 431 16.47 16.67 17.85
CA ALA A 431 16.88 17.92 18.47
C ALA A 431 18.31 17.83 19.01
N GLU A 432 19.11 18.84 18.72
CA GLU A 432 20.42 18.98 19.35
C GLU A 432 20.25 19.28 20.84
N GLU A 433 21.00 18.58 21.68
CA GLU A 433 21.12 18.98 23.09
C GLU A 433 21.87 20.31 23.13
N LYS A 434 21.24 21.33 23.68
CA LYS A 434 22.01 22.54 24.06
C LYS A 434 23.04 22.09 25.07
N SER A 435 24.34 22.19 24.71
CA SER A 435 25.43 22.04 25.67
C SER A 435 25.13 23.00 26.84
N GLN A 436 24.87 22.44 28.01
CA GLN A 436 24.77 23.24 29.25
C GLN A 436 26.15 23.71 29.66
#